data_d54346674255ee636fdf15b9a4dbabf2
#
_entry.id   d54346674255ee636fdf15b9a4dbabf2
#
_cell.length_a   1.000
_cell.length_b   1.000
_cell.length_c   1.000
_cell.angle_alpha   90.00
_cell.angle_beta   90.00
_cell.angle_gamma   90.00
#
_symmetry.space_group_name_H-M   'P 1'
#
loop_
_entity.id
_entity.type
_entity.pdbx_description
1 polymer ?
#
loop_
_entity_poly.entity_id
_entity_poly.type
_entity_poly.pdbx_seq_one_letter_code
_entity_poly.pdbx_strand_id
1 'polypeptide(L)'
;MLAFAAANPGNRTRLTAIIDRIAERFTRAARTSTQEQAWLLMAAEAATQAAGGEMTVAVGDGAPTTRAEPLYLRRALGSGIPDQSVTNRGSTAVWRAVSITGIPAAELPAESKGYTVTRNVYRPDGTNADLSKARQTDLFVVVIKGTRTDASQAAQTLIVDLLPASFEIETATVSKGRSTTDYSWLPELTEATYTEERDDRFVAALDLKDGIKDFTLAYVVRAVTAGQFTYPALVIEDMYDPETNGRTAIGKLSVAPR
;
A
#
# COMPACT_ATOMS: atom_id res chain seq x y z
N MET A 1 -24.41 -11.29 11.42
CA MET A 1 -24.67 -11.69 10.01
C MET A 1 -24.50 -13.19 9.80
N LEU A 2 -23.34 -13.77 10.06
CA LEU A 2 -23.07 -15.22 9.89
C LEU A 2 -24.12 -16.10 10.58
N ALA A 3 -24.38 -15.86 11.87
CA ALA A 3 -25.37 -16.62 12.63
C ALA A 3 -26.79 -16.46 12.04
N PHE A 4 -27.12 -15.28 11.51
CA PHE A 4 -28.40 -15.05 10.87
C PHE A 4 -28.51 -15.78 9.53
N ALA A 5 -27.47 -15.73 8.70
CA ALA A 5 -27.43 -16.43 7.41
C ALA A 5 -27.57 -17.95 7.59
N ALA A 6 -26.86 -18.50 8.59
CA ALA A 6 -26.94 -19.93 8.93
C ALA A 6 -28.32 -20.36 9.43
N ALA A 7 -28.98 -19.51 10.26
CA ALA A 7 -30.29 -19.83 10.83
C ALA A 7 -31.47 -19.56 9.90
N ASN A 8 -31.29 -18.72 8.86
CA ASN A 8 -32.38 -18.28 7.99
C ASN A 8 -31.95 -18.23 6.51
N PRO A 9 -31.56 -19.34 5.89
CA PRO A 9 -30.98 -19.37 4.54
C PRO A 9 -31.93 -18.85 3.45
N GLY A 10 -33.24 -18.83 3.68
CA GLY A 10 -34.25 -18.34 2.72
C GLY A 10 -34.62 -16.86 2.86
N ASN A 11 -34.17 -16.15 3.92
CA ASN A 11 -34.60 -14.79 4.17
C ASN A 11 -33.64 -13.76 3.53
N ARG A 12 -33.65 -13.70 2.20
CA ARG A 12 -32.77 -12.81 1.41
C ARG A 12 -32.98 -11.33 1.73
N THR A 13 -34.23 -10.88 1.89
CA THR A 13 -34.52 -9.45 2.16
C THR A 13 -33.84 -8.97 3.43
N ARG A 14 -33.90 -9.76 4.50
CA ARG A 14 -33.28 -9.38 5.77
C ARG A 14 -31.75 -9.51 5.72
N LEU A 15 -31.23 -10.50 4.98
CA LEU A 15 -29.80 -10.64 4.78
C LEU A 15 -29.23 -9.44 4.00
N THR A 16 -29.90 -9.00 2.92
CA THR A 16 -29.53 -7.81 2.16
C THR A 16 -29.51 -6.56 3.05
N ALA A 17 -30.58 -6.36 3.84
CA ALA A 17 -30.63 -5.21 4.76
C ALA A 17 -29.49 -5.20 5.81
N ILE A 18 -29.05 -6.39 6.26
CA ILE A 18 -27.89 -6.50 7.15
C ILE A 18 -26.59 -6.17 6.41
N ILE A 19 -26.43 -6.65 5.17
CA ILE A 19 -25.28 -6.35 4.32
C ILE A 19 -25.17 -4.85 4.08
N ASP A 20 -26.27 -4.18 3.69
CA ASP A 20 -26.31 -2.75 3.42
C ASP A 20 -25.89 -1.93 4.64
N ARG A 21 -26.41 -2.29 5.82
CA ARG A 21 -26.03 -1.62 7.09
C ARG A 21 -24.55 -1.81 7.45
N ILE A 22 -24.00 -2.99 7.17
CA ILE A 22 -22.58 -3.26 7.39
C ILE A 22 -21.74 -2.46 6.39
N ALA A 23 -22.12 -2.46 5.12
CA ALA A 23 -21.45 -1.70 4.08
C ALA A 23 -21.44 -0.20 4.39
N GLU A 24 -22.60 0.39 4.79
CA GLU A 24 -22.67 1.79 5.23
C GLU A 24 -21.73 2.10 6.41
N ARG A 25 -21.73 1.22 7.41
CA ARG A 25 -20.87 1.40 8.58
C ARG A 25 -19.40 1.32 8.19
N PHE A 26 -19.05 0.40 7.30
CA PHE A 26 -17.68 0.17 6.84
C PHE A 26 -17.16 1.31 5.96
N THR A 27 -18.01 1.85 5.10
CA THR A 27 -17.68 3.03 4.28
C THR A 27 -17.45 4.29 5.14
N ARG A 28 -18.07 4.36 6.33
CA ARG A 28 -17.92 5.47 7.28
C ARG A 28 -16.84 5.23 8.33
N ALA A 29 -16.40 3.99 8.52
CA ALA A 29 -15.38 3.66 9.50
C ALA A 29 -14.00 4.05 8.94
N ALA A 30 -13.37 5.03 9.56
CA ALA A 30 -12.02 5.45 9.19
C ALA A 30 -10.96 4.35 9.40
N ARG A 31 -11.24 3.36 10.25
CA ARG A 31 -10.32 2.27 10.59
C ARG A 31 -11.06 1.00 10.96
N THR A 32 -10.47 -0.13 10.57
CA THR A 32 -10.92 -1.46 10.94
C THR A 32 -9.75 -2.30 11.37
N SER A 33 -9.91 -3.04 12.46
CA SER A 33 -8.90 -4.00 12.90
C SER A 33 -8.82 -5.20 11.95
N THR A 34 -7.69 -5.87 11.94
CA THR A 34 -7.48 -7.12 11.17
C THR A 34 -8.56 -8.16 11.52
N GLN A 35 -8.96 -8.23 12.78
CA GLN A 35 -10.00 -9.13 13.24
C GLN A 35 -11.39 -8.77 12.68
N GLU A 36 -11.73 -7.48 12.63
CA GLU A 36 -12.97 -7.02 12.00
C GLU A 36 -12.98 -7.34 10.51
N GLN A 37 -11.86 -7.15 9.80
CA GLN A 37 -11.71 -7.50 8.40
C GLN A 37 -11.87 -9.00 8.16
N ALA A 38 -11.27 -9.85 9.00
CA ALA A 38 -11.44 -11.30 8.94
C ALA A 38 -12.91 -11.72 9.13
N TRP A 39 -13.59 -11.16 10.11
CA TRP A 39 -15.02 -11.41 10.34
C TRP A 39 -15.90 -10.93 9.17
N LEU A 40 -15.54 -9.81 8.54
CA LEU A 40 -16.26 -9.33 7.36
C LEU A 40 -16.09 -10.24 6.17
N LEU A 41 -14.88 -10.74 5.92
CA LEU A 41 -14.62 -11.70 4.85
C LEU A 41 -15.42 -12.98 5.05
N MET A 42 -15.41 -13.57 6.25
CA MET A 42 -16.21 -14.74 6.61
C MET A 42 -17.71 -14.48 6.46
N ALA A 43 -18.15 -13.28 6.82
CA ALA A 43 -19.52 -12.88 6.69
C ALA A 43 -19.96 -12.70 5.22
N ALA A 44 -19.08 -12.16 4.37
CA ALA A 44 -19.31 -12.02 2.94
C ALA A 44 -19.39 -13.40 2.26
N GLU A 45 -18.50 -14.31 2.60
CA GLU A 45 -18.54 -15.69 2.12
C GLU A 45 -19.84 -16.38 2.49
N ALA A 46 -20.25 -16.34 3.76
CA ALA A 46 -21.51 -16.93 4.20
C ALA A 46 -22.73 -16.30 3.52
N ALA A 47 -22.71 -15.00 3.26
CA ALA A 47 -23.78 -14.32 2.53
C ALA A 47 -23.84 -14.78 1.06
N THR A 48 -22.68 -14.96 0.43
CA THR A 48 -22.58 -15.47 -0.94
C THR A 48 -23.12 -16.90 -1.05
N GLN A 49 -22.77 -17.76 -0.12
CA GLN A 49 -23.28 -19.13 -0.06
C GLN A 49 -24.81 -19.17 0.21
N ALA A 50 -25.31 -18.34 1.12
CA ALA A 50 -26.73 -18.25 1.43
C ALA A 50 -27.55 -17.61 0.29
N ALA A 51 -26.93 -16.76 -0.53
CA ALA A 51 -27.57 -16.16 -1.70
C ALA A 51 -27.74 -17.15 -2.86
N GLY A 52 -27.26 -18.39 -2.74
CA GLY A 52 -27.22 -19.43 -3.75
C GLY A 52 -28.46 -19.47 -4.66
N GLY A 53 -28.25 -19.79 -5.90
CA GLY A 53 -29.27 -19.86 -6.96
C GLY A 53 -28.62 -19.65 -8.32
N GLU A 54 -29.32 -20.07 -9.35
CA GLU A 54 -28.88 -19.89 -10.72
C GLU A 54 -29.02 -18.41 -11.13
N MET A 55 -28.01 -17.91 -11.79
CA MET A 55 -28.06 -16.64 -12.48
C MET A 55 -28.09 -16.86 -13.99
N THR A 56 -28.91 -16.10 -14.69
CA THR A 56 -28.94 -16.08 -16.15
C THR A 56 -28.38 -14.75 -16.63
N VAL A 57 -27.24 -14.79 -17.27
CA VAL A 57 -26.53 -13.57 -17.73
C VAL A 57 -26.11 -13.68 -19.18
N ALA A 58 -26.18 -12.55 -19.89
CA ALA A 58 -25.61 -12.38 -21.22
C ALA A 58 -24.40 -11.45 -21.15
N VAL A 59 -23.32 -11.80 -21.82
CA VAL A 59 -22.08 -11.03 -21.89
C VAL A 59 -21.93 -10.45 -23.30
N GLY A 60 -21.90 -9.13 -23.42
CA GLY A 60 -21.96 -8.45 -24.71
C GLY A 60 -23.23 -8.86 -25.49
N ASP A 61 -23.07 -9.15 -26.76
CA ASP A 61 -24.13 -9.61 -27.66
C ASP A 61 -24.30 -11.14 -27.64
N GLY A 62 -23.64 -11.83 -26.70
CA GLY A 62 -23.70 -13.28 -26.58
C GLY A 62 -25.06 -13.79 -26.06
N ALA A 63 -25.35 -15.05 -26.37
CA ALA A 63 -26.57 -15.71 -25.86
C ALA A 63 -26.54 -15.78 -24.32
N PRO A 64 -27.69 -15.63 -23.66
CA PRO A 64 -27.78 -15.80 -22.20
C PRO A 64 -27.36 -17.23 -21.77
N THR A 65 -26.60 -17.32 -20.71
CA THR A 65 -26.20 -18.58 -20.09
C THR A 65 -26.68 -18.62 -18.64
N THR A 66 -27.23 -19.77 -18.26
CA THR A 66 -27.67 -20.04 -16.87
C THR A 66 -26.60 -20.83 -16.15
N ARG A 67 -26.23 -20.39 -14.94
CA ARG A 67 -25.21 -21.02 -14.12
C ARG A 67 -25.42 -20.76 -12.63
N ALA A 68 -25.03 -21.73 -11.82
CA ALA A 68 -25.03 -21.62 -10.37
C ALA A 68 -23.72 -21.00 -9.82
N GLU A 69 -22.62 -21.13 -10.57
CA GLU A 69 -21.30 -20.68 -10.17
C GLU A 69 -21.03 -19.22 -10.60
N PRO A 70 -20.19 -18.48 -9.86
CA PRO A 70 -19.77 -17.12 -10.26
C PRO A 70 -19.15 -17.10 -11.66
N LEU A 71 -19.43 -16.03 -12.41
CA LEU A 71 -18.84 -15.80 -13.72
C LEU A 71 -17.59 -14.92 -13.56
N TYR A 72 -16.44 -15.49 -13.88
CA TYR A 72 -15.18 -14.75 -13.94
C TYR A 72 -14.79 -14.47 -15.38
N LEU A 73 -14.68 -13.20 -15.72
CA LEU A 73 -14.19 -12.73 -17.01
C LEU A 73 -12.84 -12.04 -16.79
N ARG A 74 -11.80 -12.59 -17.40
CA ARG A 74 -10.46 -11.98 -17.37
C ARG A 74 -10.04 -11.63 -18.79
N ARG A 75 -9.61 -10.38 -18.98
CA ARG A 75 -9.13 -9.89 -20.28
C ARG A 75 -7.82 -9.14 -20.09
N ALA A 76 -6.91 -9.29 -21.03
CA ALA A 76 -5.78 -8.41 -21.16
C ALA A 76 -6.27 -7.06 -21.70
N LEU A 77 -5.79 -5.96 -21.09
CA LEU A 77 -6.03 -4.62 -21.58
C LEU A 77 -4.98 -4.32 -22.67
N GLY A 78 -5.45 -3.96 -23.86
CA GLY A 78 -4.61 -3.42 -24.92
C GLY A 78 -4.47 -1.90 -24.76
N SER A 79 -4.71 -1.15 -25.86
CA SER A 79 -4.64 0.32 -25.87
C SER A 79 -5.80 1.03 -25.18
N GLY A 80 -6.72 0.33 -24.54
CA GLY A 80 -7.86 0.88 -23.81
C GLY A 80 -8.63 -0.18 -23.05
N ILE A 81 -9.56 0.28 -22.20
CA ILE A 81 -10.51 -0.60 -21.49
C ILE A 81 -11.68 -0.87 -22.44
N PRO A 82 -11.86 -2.11 -22.92
CA PRO A 82 -12.99 -2.42 -23.79
C PRO A 82 -14.31 -2.34 -23.00
N ASP A 83 -15.30 -1.73 -23.58
CA ASP A 83 -16.66 -1.77 -23.05
C ASP A 83 -17.13 -3.22 -22.97
N GLN A 84 -17.60 -3.62 -21.80
CA GLN A 84 -18.13 -4.95 -21.56
C GLN A 84 -19.48 -4.84 -20.88
N SER A 85 -20.54 -5.08 -21.64
CA SER A 85 -21.87 -5.16 -21.06
C SER A 85 -22.08 -6.56 -20.44
N VAL A 86 -22.71 -6.57 -19.28
CA VAL A 86 -23.22 -7.79 -18.64
C VAL A 86 -24.68 -7.52 -18.31
N THR A 87 -25.58 -8.26 -18.94
CA THR A 87 -27.01 -8.11 -18.76
C THR A 87 -27.56 -9.26 -17.96
N ASN A 88 -28.24 -8.95 -16.85
CA ASN A 88 -29.01 -9.94 -16.11
C ASN A 88 -30.31 -10.25 -16.87
N ARG A 89 -30.47 -11.49 -17.28
CA ARG A 89 -31.65 -12.03 -17.97
C ARG A 89 -32.50 -12.94 -17.08
N GLY A 90 -32.03 -13.17 -15.85
CA GLY A 90 -32.79 -13.95 -14.84
C GLY A 90 -33.61 -13.05 -13.90
N SER A 91 -34.35 -13.68 -13.02
CA SER A 91 -35.13 -13.03 -11.96
C SER A 91 -34.31 -12.78 -10.67
N THR A 92 -33.15 -13.41 -10.54
CA THR A 92 -32.30 -13.29 -9.36
C THR A 92 -31.37 -12.10 -9.52
N ALA A 93 -31.29 -11.23 -8.51
CA ALA A 93 -30.32 -10.14 -8.50
C ALA A 93 -28.88 -10.69 -8.53
N VAL A 94 -28.04 -10.09 -9.35
CA VAL A 94 -26.62 -10.42 -9.49
C VAL A 94 -25.75 -9.23 -9.10
N TRP A 95 -24.63 -9.52 -8.46
CA TRP A 95 -23.62 -8.52 -8.14
C TRP A 95 -22.51 -8.57 -9.18
N ARG A 96 -22.00 -7.41 -9.57
CA ARG A 96 -20.87 -7.27 -10.47
C ARG A 96 -19.74 -6.51 -9.78
N ALA A 97 -18.57 -7.12 -9.72
CA ALA A 97 -17.34 -6.44 -9.34
C ALA A 97 -16.43 -6.34 -10.58
N VAL A 98 -15.77 -5.19 -10.73
CA VAL A 98 -14.78 -4.95 -11.78
C VAL A 98 -13.51 -4.49 -11.11
N SER A 99 -12.40 -5.18 -11.37
CA SER A 99 -11.07 -4.76 -10.94
C SER A 99 -10.16 -4.62 -12.15
N ILE A 100 -9.32 -3.58 -12.14
CA ILE A 100 -8.31 -3.33 -13.16
C ILE A 100 -6.97 -3.31 -12.45
N THR A 101 -6.05 -4.15 -12.89
CA THR A 101 -4.68 -4.20 -12.38
C THR A 101 -3.71 -4.05 -13.52
N GLY A 102 -2.64 -3.31 -13.31
CA GLY A 102 -1.63 -3.09 -14.35
C GLY A 102 -0.47 -2.24 -13.84
N ILE A 103 0.55 -2.14 -14.65
CA ILE A 103 1.67 -1.23 -14.41
C ILE A 103 1.29 0.11 -15.04
N PRO A 104 1.35 1.23 -14.30
CA PRO A 104 1.10 2.55 -14.87
C PRO A 104 2.03 2.83 -16.06
N ALA A 105 1.48 3.39 -17.15
CA ALA A 105 2.27 3.76 -18.32
C ALA A 105 3.16 4.99 -18.09
N ALA A 106 2.80 5.82 -17.11
CA ALA A 106 3.57 6.99 -16.67
C ALA A 106 4.03 6.80 -15.24
N GLU A 107 5.16 7.40 -14.89
CA GLU A 107 5.64 7.43 -13.51
C GLU A 107 4.62 8.11 -12.59
N LEU A 108 4.31 7.49 -11.46
CA LEU A 108 3.38 8.05 -10.50
C LEU A 108 4.02 9.27 -9.82
N PRO A 109 3.33 10.41 -9.74
CA PRO A 109 3.83 11.59 -9.04
C PRO A 109 3.89 11.36 -7.53
N ALA A 110 4.57 12.25 -6.82
CA ALA A 110 4.45 12.31 -5.36
C ALA A 110 2.99 12.50 -4.97
N GLU A 111 2.60 11.88 -3.85
CA GLU A 111 1.24 11.94 -3.33
C GLU A 111 1.25 12.10 -1.81
N SER A 112 0.27 12.81 -1.29
CA SER A 112 0.04 12.99 0.13
C SER A 112 -1.45 12.85 0.42
N LYS A 113 -1.80 11.73 1.03
CA LYS A 113 -3.14 11.42 1.52
C LYS A 113 -3.06 11.09 3.00
N GLY A 114 -2.95 12.12 3.84
CA GLY A 114 -2.80 11.94 5.29
C GLY A 114 -1.36 11.81 5.77
N TYR A 115 -0.40 11.51 4.89
CA TYR A 115 1.04 11.59 5.18
C TYR A 115 1.75 12.46 4.16
N THR A 116 2.62 13.35 4.65
CA THR A 116 3.65 13.98 3.84
C THR A 116 4.97 13.29 4.15
N VAL A 117 5.72 12.90 3.13
CA VAL A 117 7.01 12.24 3.31
C VAL A 117 8.06 12.81 2.37
N THR A 118 9.28 12.96 2.87
CA THR A 118 10.45 13.38 2.11
C THR A 118 11.58 12.40 2.34
N ARG A 119 12.39 12.18 1.31
CA ARG A 119 13.62 11.40 1.34
C ARG A 119 14.75 12.28 0.85
N ASN A 120 15.72 12.54 1.72
CA ASN A 120 16.90 13.30 1.38
C ASN A 120 18.14 12.43 1.55
N VAL A 121 19.11 12.61 0.66
CA VAL A 121 20.35 11.85 0.67
C VAL A 121 21.52 12.80 0.94
N TYR A 122 22.34 12.43 1.91
CA TYR A 122 23.47 13.21 2.37
C TYR A 122 24.77 12.43 2.25
N ARG A 123 25.87 13.13 2.17
CA ARG A 123 27.20 12.56 2.41
C ARG A 123 27.39 12.30 3.91
N PRO A 124 28.37 11.47 4.29
CA PRO A 124 28.65 11.20 5.71
C PRO A 124 28.93 12.46 6.55
N ASP A 125 29.43 13.52 5.93
CA ASP A 125 29.70 14.80 6.58
C ASP A 125 28.47 15.71 6.75
N GLY A 126 27.28 15.28 6.32
CA GLY A 126 26.03 16.03 6.40
C GLY A 126 25.76 16.96 5.22
N THR A 127 26.65 17.04 4.25
CA THR A 127 26.39 17.82 3.02
C THR A 127 25.41 17.08 2.12
N ASN A 128 24.58 17.84 1.38
CA ASN A 128 23.64 17.25 0.42
C ASN A 128 24.41 16.47 -0.66
N ALA A 129 23.94 15.26 -0.94
CA ALA A 129 24.50 14.43 -1.99
C ALA A 129 23.89 14.76 -3.35
N ASP A 130 24.73 15.00 -4.35
CA ASP A 130 24.32 15.04 -5.75
C ASP A 130 24.43 13.61 -6.33
N LEU A 131 23.29 12.93 -6.40
CA LEU A 131 23.24 11.54 -6.88
C LEU A 131 23.52 11.40 -8.39
N SER A 132 23.59 12.49 -9.14
CA SER A 132 24.05 12.47 -10.53
C SER A 132 25.57 12.32 -10.66
N LYS A 133 26.29 12.51 -9.56
CA LYS A 133 27.77 12.48 -9.48
C LYS A 133 28.28 11.41 -8.49
N ALA A 134 27.44 10.46 -8.12
CA ALA A 134 27.85 9.36 -7.26
C ALA A 134 28.92 8.49 -7.94
N ARG A 135 29.79 7.90 -7.15
CA ARG A 135 30.81 6.94 -7.62
C ARG A 135 30.68 5.61 -6.87
N GLN A 136 31.14 4.55 -7.48
CA GLN A 136 31.26 3.28 -6.77
C GLN A 136 32.05 3.46 -5.48
N THR A 137 31.60 2.79 -4.42
CA THR A 137 32.10 2.85 -3.05
C THR A 137 31.71 4.07 -2.22
N ASP A 138 31.07 5.09 -2.84
CA ASP A 138 30.56 6.22 -2.06
C ASP A 138 29.52 5.74 -1.02
N LEU A 139 29.61 6.31 0.17
CA LEU A 139 28.63 6.12 1.24
C LEU A 139 27.66 7.30 1.25
N PHE A 140 26.41 6.99 1.51
CA PHE A 140 25.37 7.99 1.67
C PHE A 140 24.52 7.69 2.89
N VAL A 141 24.03 8.75 3.53
CA VAL A 141 23.05 8.70 4.61
C VAL A 141 21.71 9.12 4.04
N VAL A 142 20.77 8.20 4.02
CA VAL A 142 19.38 8.46 3.61
C VAL A 142 18.59 8.88 4.84
N VAL A 143 17.99 10.07 4.78
CA VAL A 143 17.14 10.60 5.86
C VAL A 143 15.71 10.70 5.36
N ILE A 144 14.81 10.01 6.04
CA ILE A 144 13.37 10.02 5.79
C ILE A 144 12.73 10.89 6.85
N LYS A 145 11.98 11.90 6.43
CA LYS A 145 11.15 12.71 7.32
C LYS A 145 9.70 12.62 6.88
N GLY A 146 8.81 12.42 7.81
CA GLY A 146 7.39 12.37 7.54
C GLY A 146 6.56 13.09 8.59
N THR A 147 5.39 13.54 8.16
CA THR A 147 4.40 14.23 8.99
C THR A 147 3.02 13.67 8.71
N ARG A 148 2.27 13.32 9.76
CA ARG A 148 0.84 12.97 9.66
C ARG A 148 0.00 14.24 9.62
N THR A 149 -1.01 14.26 8.75
CA THR A 149 -1.99 15.35 8.72
C THR A 149 -2.89 15.33 9.95
N ASP A 150 -3.40 14.14 10.32
CA ASP A 150 -4.25 13.92 11.48
C ASP A 150 -3.54 13.04 12.51
N ALA A 151 -3.37 13.56 13.71
CA ALA A 151 -2.78 12.85 14.85
C ALA A 151 -3.76 12.69 16.01
N SER A 152 -5.06 12.82 15.76
CA SER A 152 -6.13 12.67 16.76
C SER A 152 -6.25 11.24 17.29
N GLN A 153 -5.68 10.27 16.60
CA GLN A 153 -5.64 8.86 17.00
C GLN A 153 -4.24 8.29 16.77
N ALA A 154 -3.90 7.21 17.46
CA ALA A 154 -2.69 6.45 17.21
C ALA A 154 -2.68 5.85 15.79
N ALA A 155 -1.52 5.69 15.19
CA ALA A 155 -1.35 5.09 13.86
C ALA A 155 -0.24 4.05 13.86
N GLN A 156 -0.51 2.91 13.24
CA GLN A 156 0.49 1.90 12.92
C GLN A 156 1.01 2.20 11.51
N THR A 157 2.12 2.88 11.44
CA THR A 157 2.66 3.42 10.18
C THR A 157 3.72 2.50 9.61
N LEU A 158 3.55 2.09 8.37
CA LEU A 158 4.53 1.32 7.61
C LEU A 158 5.23 2.23 6.61
N ILE A 159 6.56 2.17 6.58
CA ILE A 159 7.41 2.89 5.62
C ILE A 159 8.19 1.84 4.84
N VAL A 160 8.11 1.92 3.52
CA VAL A 160 8.86 1.06 2.59
C VAL A 160 9.65 1.95 1.64
N ASP A 161 10.97 1.90 1.73
CA ASP A 161 11.87 2.60 0.84
C ASP A 161 12.62 1.60 -0.04
N LEU A 162 12.20 1.51 -1.30
CA LEU A 162 12.84 0.65 -2.29
C LEU A 162 14.16 1.28 -2.73
N LEU A 163 15.21 0.48 -2.70
CA LEU A 163 16.54 0.92 -3.13
C LEU A 163 16.68 0.89 -4.65
N PRO A 164 17.44 1.83 -5.24
CA PRO A 164 17.92 1.66 -6.61
C PRO A 164 18.89 0.47 -6.67
N ALA A 165 18.91 -0.26 -7.76
CA ALA A 165 19.75 -1.46 -7.92
C ALA A 165 21.27 -1.21 -7.85
N SER A 166 21.69 0.03 -7.67
CA SER A 166 23.07 0.45 -7.44
C SER A 166 23.43 0.59 -5.97
N PHE A 167 22.47 0.50 -5.05
CA PHE A 167 22.70 0.71 -3.63
C PHE A 167 22.53 -0.57 -2.85
N GLU A 168 23.36 -0.72 -1.82
CA GLU A 168 23.21 -1.74 -0.78
C GLU A 168 23.19 -1.06 0.58
N ILE A 169 22.43 -1.58 1.53
CA ILE A 169 22.41 -1.08 2.90
C ILE A 169 23.70 -1.50 3.57
N GLU A 170 24.50 -0.53 4.02
CA GLU A 170 25.82 -0.77 4.60
C GLU A 170 25.76 -1.21 6.05
N THR A 171 24.88 -0.63 6.81
CA THR A 171 24.75 -0.94 8.24
C THR A 171 23.31 -0.73 8.66
N ALA A 172 22.82 -1.71 9.40
CA ALA A 172 21.55 -1.62 10.07
C ALA A 172 21.42 -0.31 10.83
N THR A 173 20.48 0.44 10.41
CA THR A 173 19.77 1.47 11.18
C THR A 173 20.61 2.31 12.14
N VAL A 174 20.90 3.51 11.75
CA VAL A 174 21.30 4.56 12.68
C VAL A 174 20.27 4.73 13.83
N SER A 175 19.01 4.26 13.63
CA SER A 175 17.90 4.35 14.59
C SER A 175 17.88 3.30 15.71
N LYS A 176 18.74 2.28 15.71
CA LYS A 176 18.82 1.27 16.77
C LYS A 176 19.99 1.48 17.73
N GLY A 177 20.17 2.69 18.26
CA GLY A 177 21.10 2.94 19.37
C GLY A 177 22.59 2.71 19.05
N ARG A 178 22.96 2.46 17.80
CA ARG A 178 24.33 2.61 17.33
C ARG A 178 24.53 4.08 16.99
N SER A 179 25.11 4.72 17.93
CA SER A 179 25.86 5.96 17.88
C SER A 179 25.49 6.93 16.73
N THR A 180 24.58 7.84 17.01
CA THR A 180 24.57 9.17 16.37
C THR A 180 25.95 9.86 16.49
N THR A 181 26.91 9.30 17.21
CA THR A 181 28.27 9.79 17.33
C THR A 181 29.01 9.86 16.01
N ASP A 182 28.71 8.95 15.06
CA ASP A 182 29.35 8.97 13.75
C ASP A 182 28.70 10.02 12.81
N TYR A 183 27.45 10.44 13.11
CA TYR A 183 26.69 11.42 12.31
C TYR A 183 26.08 12.48 13.21
N SER A 184 26.92 13.27 13.89
CA SER A 184 26.51 14.30 14.87
C SER A 184 25.61 15.40 14.30
N TRP A 185 25.51 15.50 12.97
CA TRP A 185 24.63 16.43 12.26
C TRP A 185 23.20 15.93 12.11
N LEU A 186 22.93 14.62 12.35
CA LEU A 186 21.58 14.09 12.28
C LEU A 186 20.71 14.65 13.42
N PRO A 187 19.43 14.98 13.13
CA PRO A 187 18.48 15.31 14.18
C PRO A 187 18.18 14.07 15.04
N GLU A 188 17.43 14.28 16.11
CA GLU A 188 16.87 13.17 16.89
C GLU A 188 16.05 12.25 16.00
N LEU A 189 16.34 10.96 16.06
CA LEU A 189 15.68 9.95 15.25
C LEU A 189 14.53 9.32 16.05
N THR A 190 13.45 9.04 15.35
CA THR A 190 12.30 8.33 15.90
C THR A 190 12.64 6.85 16.07
N GLU A 191 12.37 6.30 17.24
CA GLU A 191 12.51 4.88 17.49
C GLU A 191 11.45 4.10 16.70
N ALA A 192 11.91 3.18 15.85
CA ALA A 192 11.02 2.29 15.11
C ALA A 192 10.68 1.06 15.96
N THR A 193 9.41 0.67 15.96
CA THR A 193 8.93 -0.56 16.59
C THR A 193 9.55 -1.79 15.92
N TYR A 194 9.74 -1.70 14.60
CA TYR A 194 10.35 -2.73 13.79
C TYR A 194 11.12 -2.11 12.62
N THR A 195 12.26 -2.70 12.27
CA THR A 195 12.99 -2.38 11.05
C THR A 195 13.44 -3.65 10.36
N GLU A 196 13.36 -3.67 9.05
CA GLU A 196 13.86 -4.75 8.21
C GLU A 196 14.71 -4.14 7.09
N GLU A 197 15.87 -4.73 6.88
CA GLU A 197 16.83 -4.36 5.86
C GLU A 197 17.00 -5.55 4.93
N ARG A 198 16.72 -5.33 3.65
CA ARG A 198 16.91 -6.30 2.58
C ARG A 198 17.78 -5.71 1.50
N ASP A 199 18.26 -6.54 0.61
CA ASP A 199 19.11 -6.12 -0.51
C ASP A 199 18.43 -5.07 -1.41
N ASP A 200 17.09 -5.07 -1.44
CA ASP A 200 16.29 -4.23 -2.33
C ASP A 200 15.49 -3.13 -1.59
N ARG A 201 15.45 -3.13 -0.25
CA ARG A 201 14.61 -2.18 0.50
C ARG A 201 15.00 -1.99 1.96
N PHE A 202 14.65 -0.81 2.46
CA PHE A 202 14.55 -0.52 3.88
C PHE A 202 13.06 -0.48 4.27
N VAL A 203 12.69 -1.15 5.36
CA VAL A 203 11.34 -1.15 5.92
C VAL A 203 11.40 -0.70 7.36
N ALA A 204 10.47 0.17 7.76
CA ALA A 204 10.29 0.55 9.15
C ALA A 204 8.80 0.57 9.53
N ALA A 205 8.48 0.06 10.70
CA ALA A 205 7.16 0.21 11.31
C ALA A 205 7.26 1.13 12.53
N LEU A 206 6.35 2.10 12.61
CA LEU A 206 6.25 3.05 13.70
C LEU A 206 4.91 2.93 14.40
N ASP A 207 4.93 2.97 15.72
CA ASP A 207 3.74 3.14 16.55
C ASP A 207 3.62 4.62 16.94
N LEU A 208 2.97 5.40 16.07
CA LEU A 208 2.75 6.82 16.28
C LEU A 208 1.55 7.03 17.20
N LYS A 209 1.83 7.40 18.45
CA LYS A 209 0.80 7.67 19.47
C LYS A 209 -0.02 8.92 19.13
N ASP A 210 -1.11 9.11 19.88
CA ASP A 210 -1.95 10.31 19.80
C ASP A 210 -1.09 11.57 19.99
N GLY A 211 -1.33 12.57 19.18
CA GLY A 211 -0.60 13.84 19.21
C GLY A 211 0.76 13.82 18.50
N ILE A 212 1.33 12.65 18.20
CA ILE A 212 2.62 12.56 17.47
C ILE A 212 2.37 12.71 15.97
N LYS A 213 2.90 13.77 15.40
CA LYS A 213 2.78 14.06 13.96
C LYS A 213 4.02 13.70 13.17
N ASP A 214 5.18 14.08 13.69
CA ASP A 214 6.42 14.07 12.96
C ASP A 214 7.28 12.86 13.34
N PHE A 215 8.02 12.36 12.37
CA PHE A 215 9.05 11.35 12.60
C PHE A 215 10.24 11.57 11.67
N THR A 216 11.40 11.08 12.11
CA THR A 216 12.63 11.08 11.33
C THR A 216 13.31 9.72 11.47
N LEU A 217 13.66 9.12 10.34
CA LEU A 217 14.44 7.88 10.25
C LEU A 217 15.69 8.14 9.42
N ALA A 218 16.74 7.35 9.64
CA ALA A 218 17.93 7.40 8.81
C ALA A 218 18.55 6.01 8.68
N TYR A 219 19.13 5.72 7.52
CA TYR A 219 19.93 4.53 7.26
C TYR A 219 21.07 4.84 6.30
N VAL A 220 22.08 3.98 6.23
CA VAL A 220 23.27 4.18 5.42
C VAL A 220 23.29 3.23 4.24
N VAL A 221 23.63 3.72 3.07
CA VAL A 221 23.78 2.93 1.85
C VAL A 221 25.14 3.16 1.20
N ARG A 222 25.62 2.14 0.49
CA ARG A 222 26.81 2.22 -0.35
C ARG A 222 26.42 2.10 -1.81
N ALA A 223 27.01 2.92 -2.66
CA ALA A 223 26.91 2.75 -4.11
C ALA A 223 27.84 1.61 -4.56
N VAL A 224 27.28 0.54 -5.09
CA VAL A 224 28.04 -0.67 -5.45
C VAL A 224 28.14 -0.91 -6.94
N THR A 225 27.11 -0.56 -7.72
CA THR A 225 27.04 -0.84 -9.13
C THR A 225 27.05 0.45 -9.96
N ALA A 226 28.00 0.54 -10.91
CA ALA A 226 28.09 1.68 -11.85
C ALA A 226 26.97 1.60 -12.90
N GLY A 227 26.40 2.73 -13.29
CA GLY A 227 25.35 2.83 -14.30
C GLY A 227 24.36 3.95 -14.02
N GLN A 228 23.28 3.94 -14.78
CA GLN A 228 22.13 4.84 -14.56
C GLN A 228 20.95 4.01 -14.04
N PHE A 229 20.32 4.52 -12.99
CA PHE A 229 19.29 3.77 -12.27
C PHE A 229 18.09 4.64 -11.97
N THR A 230 16.94 4.00 -11.88
CA THR A 230 15.75 4.60 -11.29
C THR A 230 15.87 4.53 -9.77
N TYR A 231 15.56 5.63 -9.09
CA TYR A 231 15.39 5.65 -7.64
C TYR A 231 13.88 5.55 -7.35
N PRO A 232 13.39 4.38 -6.94
CA PRO A 232 11.96 4.18 -6.73
C PRO A 232 11.36 5.13 -5.72
N ALA A 233 10.04 5.31 -5.77
CA ALA A 233 9.33 6.09 -4.76
C ALA A 233 9.43 5.39 -3.39
N LEU A 234 9.65 6.18 -2.34
CA LEU A 234 9.37 5.77 -0.98
C LEU A 234 7.86 5.83 -0.77
N VAL A 235 7.31 4.82 -0.10
CA VAL A 235 5.89 4.71 0.23
C VAL A 235 5.71 4.66 1.74
N ILE A 236 4.67 5.34 2.21
CA ILE A 236 4.24 5.34 3.61
C ILE A 236 2.73 5.13 3.67
N GLU A 237 2.27 4.32 4.61
CA GLU A 237 0.83 4.06 4.81
C GLU A 237 0.49 3.74 6.27
N ASP A 238 -0.76 3.98 6.65
CA ASP A 238 -1.33 3.42 7.88
C ASP A 238 -1.75 1.97 7.60
N MET A 239 -1.20 1.02 8.35
CA MET A 239 -1.43 -0.42 8.16
C MET A 239 -2.90 -0.84 8.32
N TYR A 240 -3.69 -0.05 9.07
CA TYR A 240 -5.11 -0.33 9.32
C TYR A 240 -6.06 0.57 8.55
N ASP A 241 -5.51 1.59 7.87
CA ASP A 241 -6.23 2.50 6.98
C ASP A 241 -5.34 2.84 5.76
N PRO A 242 -5.16 1.91 4.79
CA PRO A 242 -4.28 2.11 3.64
C PRO A 242 -4.67 3.28 2.72
N GLU A 243 -5.89 3.81 2.85
CA GLU A 243 -6.30 5.04 2.17
C GLU A 243 -5.54 6.27 2.72
N THR A 244 -5.07 6.19 3.98
CA THR A 244 -4.18 7.17 4.58
C THR A 244 -2.73 6.80 4.25
N ASN A 245 -2.19 7.44 3.21
CA ASN A 245 -0.87 7.11 2.66
C ASN A 245 -0.14 8.34 2.11
N GLY A 246 1.08 8.12 1.65
CA GLY A 246 1.90 9.09 0.96
C GLY A 246 3.03 8.42 0.18
N ARG A 247 3.60 9.12 -0.79
CA ARG A 247 4.78 8.65 -1.52
C ARG A 247 5.60 9.82 -2.06
N THR A 248 6.90 9.58 -2.22
CA THR A 248 7.78 10.51 -2.94
C THR A 248 7.64 10.33 -4.46
N ALA A 249 8.11 11.29 -5.23
CA ALA A 249 8.31 11.08 -6.65
C ALA A 249 9.41 10.06 -6.91
N ILE A 250 9.35 9.40 -8.07
CA ILE A 250 10.43 8.58 -8.60
C ILE A 250 11.59 9.49 -9.03
N GLY A 251 12.80 9.12 -8.68
CA GLY A 251 14.02 9.83 -9.03
C GLY A 251 14.90 9.05 -10.02
N LYS A 252 16.01 9.67 -10.40
CA LYS A 252 17.08 9.05 -11.19
C LYS A 252 18.41 9.33 -10.52
N LEU A 253 19.34 8.41 -10.67
CA LEU A 253 20.71 8.58 -10.22
C LEU A 253 21.69 7.95 -11.21
N SER A 254 22.91 8.42 -11.14
CA SER A 254 24.04 7.90 -11.93
C SER A 254 25.19 7.58 -10.99
N VAL A 255 25.76 6.40 -11.15
CA VAL A 255 26.95 5.97 -10.42
C VAL A 255 28.09 5.78 -11.41
N ALA A 256 29.15 6.57 -11.30
CA ALA A 256 30.34 6.42 -12.11
C ALA A 256 31.20 5.24 -11.57
N PRO A 257 31.96 4.54 -12.42
CA PRO A 257 33.01 3.63 -11.96
C PRO A 257 34.00 4.32 -11.02
N ARG A 258 34.65 3.51 -10.18
CA ARG A 258 35.70 3.98 -9.27
C ARG A 258 36.90 4.52 -10.03
#